data_67db1199c08fb95bbceebd5577d8175d
#
_entry.id   67db1199c08fb95bbceebd5577d8175d
#
_cell.length_a   1.000
_cell.length_b   1.000
_cell.length_c   1.000
_cell.angle_alpha   90.00
_cell.angle_beta   90.00
_cell.angle_gamma   90.00
#
_symmetry.space_group_name_H-M   'P 1'
#
loop_
_entity.id
_entity.type
_entity.pdbx_description
1 polymer ?
#
loop_
_entity_poly.entity_id
_entity_poly.type
_entity_poly.pdbx_seq_one_letter_code
_entity_poly.pdbx_strand_id
1 'polypeptide(L)' 'MAIWFDRRCAALAIGQNKAWGARYEISGSLAIRRALAACRAEGGVDCRIVRSNCSG' A
#
# COMPACT_ATOMS: atom_id res chain seq x y z
N MET A 1 -2.25 27.15 3.25
CA MET A 1 -2.53 26.58 3.44
C MET A 1 -2.12 25.70 3.47
N ALA A 2 -1.76 25.32 3.69
CA ALA A 2 -1.30 24.33 3.67
C ALA A 2 -1.84 23.34 3.90
N ILE A 3 -2.12 22.88 4.04
CA ILE A 3 -2.72 22.15 4.28
C ILE A 3 -2.48 21.15 3.96
N TRP A 4 -2.12 20.78 3.61
CA TRP A 4 -2.05 19.78 3.22
C TRP A 4 -1.14 19.08 3.56
N PHE A 5 -0.72 18.94 4.22
CA PHE A 5 -0.09 18.14 4.50
C PHE A 5 -0.39 17.15 4.75
N ASP A 6 -0.34 16.55 4.39
CA ASP A 6 -0.76 15.44 4.32
C ASP A 6 0.07 14.43 4.81
N ARG A 7 -0.07 13.84 5.85
CA ARG A 7 0.58 12.77 6.34
C ARG A 7 0.07 11.53 5.75
N ARG A 8 0.32 11.26 4.52
CA ARG A 8 -0.16 10.06 3.86
C ARG A 8 0.94 9.05 3.74
N CYS A 9 0.59 7.80 3.83
CA CYS A 9 1.51 6.70 3.66
C CYS A 9 1.11 5.92 2.42
N ALA A 10 2.08 5.41 1.71
CA ALA A 10 1.85 4.60 0.54
C ALA A 10 2.49 3.25 0.77
N ALA A 11 1.87 2.21 0.26
CA ALA A 11 2.42 0.88 0.36
C ALA A 11 2.23 0.17 -0.97
N LEU A 12 3.20 -0.65 -1.34
CA LEU A 12 3.13 -1.44 -2.57
C LEU A 12 3.34 -2.90 -2.19
N ALA A 13 2.39 -3.72 -2.59
CA ALA A 13 2.46 -5.15 -2.34
C ALA A 13 2.56 -5.87 -3.68
N ILE A 14 3.37 -6.91 -3.72
CA ILE A 14 3.52 -7.71 -4.92
C ILE A 14 3.39 -9.17 -4.53
N GLY A 15 2.65 -9.92 -5.32
CA GLY A 15 2.50 -11.36 -5.12
C GLY A 15 3.51 -12.13 -5.94
N GLN A 16 3.62 -13.42 -5.65
CA GLN A 16 4.54 -14.28 -6.36
C GLN A 16 4.23 -14.38 -7.84
N ASN A 17 2.96 -14.25 -8.18
CA ASN A 17 2.54 -14.33 -9.58
C ASN A 17 2.56 -12.96 -10.24
N LYS A 18 3.30 -12.03 -9.67
CA LYS A 18 3.48 -10.68 -10.19
C LYS A 18 2.25 -9.81 -10.13
N ALA A 19 1.22 -10.26 -9.44
CA ALA A 19 0.10 -9.39 -9.16
C ALA A 19 0.57 -8.32 -8.18
N TRP A 20 -0.01 -7.14 -8.23
CA TRP A 20 0.44 -6.08 -7.36
C TRP A 20 -0.74 -5.22 -6.93
N GLY A 21 -0.55 -4.50 -5.86
CA GLY A 21 -1.52 -3.56 -5.37
C GLY A 21 -0.82 -2.44 -4.64
N ALA A 22 -1.30 -1.24 -4.82
CA ALA A 22 -0.75 -0.07 -4.15
C ALA A 22 -1.88 0.73 -3.56
N ARG A 23 -1.65 1.29 -2.38
CA ARG A 23 -2.68 2.08 -1.71
C ARG A 23 -2.05 3.23 -0.96
N TYR A 24 -2.81 4.29 -0.85
CA TYR A 24 -2.43 5.47 -0.09
C TYR A 24 -3.42 5.61 1.03
N GLU A 25 -2.92 5.72 2.25
CA GLU A 25 -3.78 5.87 3.41
C GLU A 25 -3.12 6.84 4.38
N ILE A 26 -3.92 7.33 5.30
CA ILE A 26 -3.40 8.24 6.32
C ILE A 26 -2.45 7.48 7.23
N SER A 27 -2.75 6.24 7.51
CA SER A 27 -1.97 5.41 8.42
C SER A 27 -1.14 4.41 7.64
N GLY A 28 0.11 4.24 8.02
CA GLY A 28 0.97 3.26 7.39
C GLY A 28 0.43 1.84 7.54
N SER A 29 -0.12 1.51 8.71
CA SER A 29 -0.71 0.21 8.92
C SER A 29 -1.85 -0.04 7.97
N LEU A 30 -2.71 0.95 7.79
CA LEU A 30 -3.83 0.83 6.87
C LEU A 30 -3.35 0.70 5.43
N ALA A 31 -2.35 1.49 5.06
CA ALA A 31 -1.81 1.43 3.71
C ALA A 31 -1.30 0.03 3.41
N ILE A 32 -0.58 -0.56 4.36
CA ILE A 32 -0.03 -1.90 4.19
C ILE A 32 -1.16 -2.92 4.05
N ARG A 33 -2.14 -2.86 4.94
CA ARG A 33 -3.23 -3.81 4.92
C ARG A 33 -4.04 -3.70 3.63
N ARG A 34 -4.29 -2.48 3.21
CA ARG A 34 -5.08 -2.27 2.01
C ARG A 34 -4.30 -2.64 0.75
N ALA A 35 -2.99 -2.39 0.75
CA ALA A 35 -2.16 -2.79 -0.37
C ALA A 35 -2.15 -4.30 -0.52
N LEU A 36 -2.03 -5.01 0.61
CA LEU A 36 -2.08 -6.47 0.58
C LEU A 36 -3.44 -6.96 0.09
N ALA A 37 -4.50 -6.34 0.57
CA ALA A 37 -5.84 -6.71 0.13
C ALA A 37 -6.02 -6.46 -1.36
N ALA A 38 -5.50 -5.34 -1.86
CA ALA A 38 -5.59 -5.02 -3.28
C ALA A 38 -4.82 -6.04 -4.11
N CYS A 39 -3.63 -6.45 -3.64
CA CYS A 39 -2.84 -7.45 -4.33
C CYS A 39 -3.61 -8.77 -4.40
N ARG A 40 -4.23 -9.16 -3.32
CA ARG A 40 -5.01 -10.41 -3.30
C ARG A 40 -6.24 -10.30 -4.17
N ALA A 41 -6.85 -9.14 -4.22
CA ALA A 41 -8.03 -8.92 -5.07
C ALA A 41 -7.67 -9.06 -6.54
N GLU A 42 -6.41 -8.79 -6.90
CA GLU A 42 -5.93 -8.98 -8.26
C GLU A 42 -5.49 -10.41 -8.52
N GLY A 43 -5.76 -11.30 -7.60
CA GLY A 43 -5.37 -12.68 -7.75
C GLY A 43 -3.97 -12.97 -7.29
N GLY A 44 -3.39 -12.10 -6.48
CA GLY A 44 -2.03 -12.27 -6.01
C GLY A 44 -1.91 -13.45 -5.05
N VAL A 45 -0.78 -14.13 -5.12
CA VAL A 45 -0.46 -15.25 -4.24
C VAL A 45 0.72 -14.83 -3.39
N ASP A 46 0.60 -15.05 -2.07
CA ASP A 46 1.66 -14.70 -1.13
C ASP A 46 2.10 -13.26 -1.31
N CYS A 47 1.14 -12.36 -1.33
CA CYS A 47 1.44 -10.95 -1.47
C CYS A 47 2.23 -10.45 -0.28
N ARG A 48 3.20 -9.63 -0.55
CA ARG A 48 4.02 -9.03 0.50
C ARG A 48 4.29 -7.57 0.16
N ILE A 49 4.57 -6.81 1.17
CA ILE A 49 4.91 -5.41 0.99
C ILE A 49 6.36 -5.31 0.55
N VAL A 50 6.59 -4.75 -0.61
CA VAL A 50 7.94 -4.55 -1.12
C VAL A 50 8.39 -3.12 -0.95
N ARG A 51 7.46 -2.22 -0.71
CA ARG A 51 7.81 -0.84 -0.51
C ARG A 51 6.74 -0.16 0.32
N SER A 52 7.13 0.65 1.25
CA SER A 52 6.19 1.47 1.99
C SER A 52 6.90 2.76 2.36
N ASN A 53 6.17 3.84 2.35
CA ASN A 53 6.75 5.13 2.62
C ASN A 53 5.66 6.04 3.14
N CYS A 54 6.02 6.92 4.03
CA CYS A 54 5.10 7.90 4.56
C CYS A 54 5.63 9.29 4.30
N SER A 55 4.74 10.16 3.95
CA SER A 55 5.07 11.54 3.68
C SER A 55 4.71 12.37 4.91
N GLY A 56 5.49 13.32 5.20
CA GLY A 56 5.24 14.19 6.32
C GLY A 56 6.06 13.86 7.54
#